data_e8e2de47eb5f1b08c9eb66ef46efcfe1
#
_entry.id   e8e2de47eb5f1b08c9eb66ef46efcfe1
#
_cell.length_a   1.000
_cell.length_b   1.000
_cell.length_c   1.000
_cell.angle_alpha   90.00
_cell.angle_beta   90.00
_cell.angle_gamma   90.00
#
_symmetry.space_group_name_H-M   'P 1'
#
loop_
_entity.id
_entity.type
_entity.pdbx_description
1 polymer ?
#
loop_
_entity_poly.entity_id
_entity_poly.type
_entity_poly.pdbx_seq_one_letter_code
_entity_poly.pdbx_strand_id
1 'polypeptide(L)'
;MEYSNVKKIISERQSLFVQQMAEDATIEKEKLWKLLQLANYAPSHRRTEPWRFTIFQNEGVLDFFLTLANIYKSTTSEQDFEEKKYQKILSKSKNVSVVIAICMNRCAKESV
;
A
#
# COMPACT_ATOMS: atom_id res chain seq x y z
N MET A 1 -4.19 -14.21 -25.30
CA MET A 1 -4.42 -14.81 -23.97
C MET A 1 -5.71 -15.59 -23.99
N GLU A 2 -5.68 -16.82 -23.54
CA GLU A 2 -6.86 -17.66 -23.55
C GLU A 2 -7.87 -17.23 -22.46
N TYR A 3 -9.14 -17.40 -22.74
CA TYR A 3 -10.23 -17.09 -21.81
C TYR A 3 -10.06 -17.73 -20.45
N SER A 4 -9.59 -18.99 -20.42
CA SER A 4 -9.36 -19.74 -19.19
C SER A 4 -8.34 -19.05 -18.27
N ASN A 5 -7.28 -18.44 -18.83
CA ASN A 5 -6.25 -17.73 -18.08
C ASN A 5 -6.82 -16.44 -17.49
N VAL A 6 -7.61 -15.70 -18.27
CA VAL A 6 -8.25 -14.47 -17.79
C VAL A 6 -9.24 -14.80 -16.67
N LYS A 7 -10.06 -15.81 -16.84
CA LYS A 7 -11.01 -16.28 -15.83
C LYS A 7 -10.30 -16.65 -14.55
N LYS A 8 -9.19 -17.37 -14.64
CA LYS A 8 -8.40 -17.79 -13.48
C LYS A 8 -7.89 -16.57 -12.68
N ILE A 9 -7.30 -15.61 -13.38
CA ILE A 9 -6.78 -14.38 -12.74
C ILE A 9 -7.89 -13.65 -11.97
N ILE A 10 -9.05 -13.50 -12.60
CA ILE A 10 -10.17 -12.78 -11.99
C ILE A 10 -10.77 -13.56 -10.81
N SER A 11 -11.00 -14.86 -11.00
CA SER A 11 -11.71 -15.69 -10.00
C SER A 11 -10.84 -16.06 -8.80
N GLU A 12 -9.52 -16.13 -8.98
CA GLU A 12 -8.59 -16.50 -7.91
C GLU A 12 -8.02 -15.29 -7.17
N ARG A 13 -8.31 -14.08 -7.65
CA ARG A 13 -7.85 -12.87 -6.96
C ARG A 13 -8.52 -12.81 -5.58
N GLN A 14 -7.72 -12.57 -4.55
CA GLN A 14 -8.20 -12.40 -3.19
C GLN A 14 -7.40 -11.33 -2.46
N SER A 15 -8.01 -10.75 -1.46
CA SER A 15 -7.34 -9.85 -0.53
C SER A 15 -6.91 -10.61 0.72
N LEU A 16 -5.74 -10.29 1.22
CA LEU A 16 -5.21 -10.90 2.44
C LEU A 16 -5.09 -9.84 3.52
N PHE A 17 -5.43 -10.20 4.75
CA PHE A 17 -5.10 -9.38 5.89
C PHE A 17 -3.60 -9.48 6.19
N VAL A 18 -3.05 -8.42 6.80
CA VAL A 18 -1.61 -8.36 7.08
C VAL A 18 -1.12 -9.58 7.87
N GLN A 19 -1.90 -10.08 8.80
CA GLN A 19 -1.54 -11.25 9.60
C GLN A 19 -1.40 -12.54 8.77
N GLN A 20 -1.98 -12.57 7.59
CA GLN A 20 -1.92 -13.72 6.67
C GLN A 20 -0.74 -13.64 5.70
N MET A 21 -0.03 -12.51 5.69
CA MET A 21 1.13 -12.32 4.82
C MET A 21 2.37 -12.96 5.44
N ALA A 22 3.31 -13.35 4.57
CA ALA A 22 4.54 -13.99 5.02
C ALA A 22 5.42 -13.04 5.84
N GLU A 23 5.98 -13.54 6.94
CA GLU A 23 6.96 -12.80 7.72
C GLU A 23 8.31 -12.81 7.01
N ASP A 24 9.06 -11.71 7.16
CA ASP A 24 10.43 -11.57 6.65
C ASP A 24 10.60 -11.88 5.16
N ALA A 25 9.53 -11.79 4.38
CA ALA A 25 9.59 -11.93 2.94
C ALA A 25 10.11 -10.66 2.29
N THR A 26 10.80 -10.81 1.16
CA THR A 26 11.31 -9.69 0.38
C THR A 26 10.75 -9.75 -1.04
N ILE A 27 10.58 -8.58 -1.64
CA ILE A 27 10.15 -8.46 -3.03
C ILE A 27 11.30 -7.85 -3.82
N GLU A 28 11.69 -8.51 -4.90
CA GLU A 28 12.76 -8.02 -5.76
C GLU A 28 12.39 -6.68 -6.39
N LYS A 29 13.35 -5.77 -6.43
CA LYS A 29 13.16 -4.43 -6.99
C LYS A 29 12.63 -4.47 -8.43
N GLU A 30 13.12 -5.39 -9.23
CA GLU A 30 12.69 -5.55 -10.62
C GLU A 30 11.21 -5.94 -10.72
N LYS A 31 10.78 -6.87 -9.88
CA LYS A 31 9.37 -7.30 -9.82
C LYS A 31 8.47 -6.15 -9.41
N LEU A 32 8.89 -5.38 -8.42
CA LEU A 32 8.16 -4.21 -7.94
C LEU A 32 8.04 -3.15 -9.04
N TRP A 33 9.13 -2.91 -9.77
CA TRP A 33 9.13 -1.97 -10.89
C TRP A 33 8.17 -2.38 -11.99
N LYS A 34 8.15 -3.66 -12.35
CA LYS A 34 7.19 -4.20 -13.34
C LYS A 34 5.74 -4.02 -12.87
N LEU A 35 5.48 -4.23 -11.60
CA LEU A 35 4.15 -4.04 -11.02
C LEU A 35 3.70 -2.58 -11.17
N LEU A 36 4.57 -1.63 -10.88
CA LEU A 36 4.28 -0.21 -11.01
C LEU A 36 4.05 0.20 -12.46
N GLN A 37 4.81 -0.36 -13.40
CA GLN A 37 4.59 -0.14 -14.83
C GLN A 37 3.22 -0.62 -15.26
N LEU A 38 2.79 -1.79 -14.78
CA LEU A 38 1.44 -2.30 -15.05
C LEU A 38 0.35 -1.44 -14.45
N ALA A 39 0.57 -0.92 -13.25
CA ALA A 39 -0.38 -0.03 -12.59
C ALA A 39 -0.62 1.25 -13.39
N ASN A 40 0.37 1.69 -14.15
CA ASN A 40 0.25 2.90 -14.96
C ASN A 40 -0.70 2.76 -16.17
N TYR A 41 -1.13 1.53 -16.49
CA TYR A 41 -2.14 1.30 -17.51
C TYR A 41 -3.56 1.59 -17.03
N ALA A 42 -3.77 1.86 -15.75
CA ALA A 42 -5.08 2.19 -15.24
C ALA A 42 -5.65 3.44 -15.92
N PRO A 43 -6.95 3.48 -16.20
CA PRO A 43 -7.55 4.65 -16.86
C PRO A 43 -7.53 5.87 -15.95
N SER A 44 -7.32 7.04 -16.55
CA SER A 44 -7.39 8.31 -15.85
C SER A 44 -8.18 9.33 -16.65
N HIS A 45 -8.71 10.34 -15.96
CA HIS A 45 -9.43 11.41 -16.64
C HIS A 45 -8.51 12.13 -17.62
N ARG A 46 -8.88 12.18 -18.90
CA ARG A 46 -8.10 12.79 -19.98
C ARG A 46 -6.65 12.31 -20.06
N ARG A 47 -6.38 11.07 -19.61
CA ARG A 47 -5.05 10.47 -19.60
C ARG A 47 -4.00 11.32 -18.85
N THR A 48 -4.42 12.01 -17.80
CA THR A 48 -3.52 12.85 -17.01
C THR A 48 -2.54 12.04 -16.14
N GLU A 49 -2.84 10.76 -15.91
CA GLU A 49 -2.02 9.86 -15.10
C GLU A 49 -1.54 10.53 -13.80
N PRO A 50 -2.49 11.03 -12.95
CA PRO A 50 -2.14 11.90 -11.83
C PRO A 50 -1.52 11.18 -10.64
N TRP A 51 -1.50 9.85 -10.67
CA TRP A 51 -0.98 9.07 -9.56
C TRP A 51 0.53 9.19 -9.45
N ARG A 52 0.98 9.16 -8.22
CA ARG A 52 2.39 9.09 -7.85
C ARG A 52 2.54 8.01 -6.81
N PHE A 53 3.58 7.20 -6.92
CA PHE A 53 3.81 6.08 -6.03
C PHE A 53 4.98 6.40 -5.11
N THR A 54 4.77 6.22 -3.82
CA THR A 54 5.84 6.26 -2.82
C THR A 54 6.05 4.85 -2.30
N ILE A 55 7.27 4.36 -2.39
CA ILE A 55 7.63 2.99 -2.04
C ILE A 55 8.35 3.00 -0.70
N PHE A 56 7.86 2.19 0.23
CA PHE A 56 8.51 1.97 1.52
C PHE A 56 9.03 0.54 1.54
N GLN A 57 10.34 0.37 1.69
CA GLN A 57 11.03 -0.93 1.74
C GLN A 57 11.96 -0.98 2.93
N ASN A 58 12.30 -2.18 3.39
CA ASN A 58 13.26 -2.42 4.46
C ASN A 58 12.91 -1.59 5.70
N GLU A 59 13.80 -0.73 6.16
CA GLU A 59 13.55 0.16 7.31
C GLU A 59 12.40 1.14 7.07
N GLY A 60 12.14 1.50 5.81
CA GLY A 60 11.01 2.36 5.44
C GLY A 60 9.67 1.78 5.80
N VAL A 61 9.52 0.46 5.79
CA VAL A 61 8.28 -0.21 6.23
C VAL A 61 8.06 0.02 7.72
N LEU A 62 9.10 -0.14 8.52
CA LEU A 62 9.02 0.11 9.96
C LEU A 62 8.68 1.57 10.25
N ASP A 63 9.34 2.51 9.56
CA ASP A 63 9.07 3.95 9.69
C ASP A 63 7.63 4.29 9.33
N PHE A 64 7.10 3.66 8.28
CA PHE A 64 5.72 3.85 7.86
C PHE A 64 4.73 3.45 8.98
N PHE A 65 4.88 2.27 9.55
CA PHE A 65 3.98 1.81 10.60
C PHE A 65 4.17 2.54 11.92
N LEU A 66 5.39 2.97 12.22
CA LEU A 66 5.66 3.83 13.37
C LEU A 66 4.95 5.16 13.24
N THR A 67 5.00 5.76 12.05
CA THR A 67 4.29 7.01 11.76
C THR A 67 2.79 6.84 11.90
N LEU A 68 2.23 5.75 11.37
CA LEU A 68 0.80 5.45 11.52
C LEU A 68 0.40 5.29 12.99
N ALA A 69 1.19 4.57 13.77
CA ALA A 69 0.93 4.38 15.18
C ALA A 69 0.95 5.70 15.94
N ASN A 70 1.92 6.56 15.63
CA ASN A 70 2.02 7.88 16.24
C ASN A 70 0.88 8.81 15.84
N ILE A 71 0.40 8.74 14.61
CA ILE A 71 -0.80 9.46 14.17
C ILE A 71 -2.01 9.00 14.97
N TYR A 72 -2.19 7.69 15.12
CA TYR A 72 -3.27 7.15 15.95
C TYR A 72 -3.21 7.70 17.37
N LYS A 73 -2.04 7.68 17.99
CA LYS A 73 -1.83 8.19 19.35
C LYS A 73 -2.13 9.69 19.45
N SER A 74 -1.68 10.49 18.49
CA SER A 74 -1.82 11.95 18.53
C SER A 74 -3.24 12.43 18.21
N THR A 75 -4.02 11.65 17.45
CA THR A 75 -5.36 12.01 17.00
C THR A 75 -6.48 11.39 17.85
N THR A 76 -6.12 10.49 18.76
CA THR A 76 -7.09 9.80 19.61
C THR A 76 -7.07 10.41 21.03
N SER A 77 -8.24 10.65 21.61
CA SER A 77 -8.35 11.16 22.98
C SER A 77 -7.79 10.17 23.99
N GLU A 78 -7.33 10.64 25.14
CA GLU A 78 -6.79 9.78 26.19
C GLU A 78 -7.80 8.70 26.63
N GLN A 79 -9.08 9.02 26.59
CA GLN A 79 -10.15 8.07 26.97
C GLN A 79 -10.32 6.95 25.94
N ASP A 80 -10.11 7.26 24.65
CA ASP A 80 -10.31 6.32 23.56
C ASP A 80 -9.03 5.61 23.14
N PHE A 81 -7.87 6.10 23.58
CA PHE A 81 -6.59 5.51 23.24
C PHE A 81 -6.43 4.13 23.88
N GLU A 82 -6.05 3.16 23.05
CA GLU A 82 -5.76 1.80 23.50
C GLU A 82 -4.32 1.43 23.11
N GLU A 83 -3.49 1.14 24.10
CA GLU A 83 -2.10 0.69 23.89
C GLU A 83 -2.06 -0.56 23.01
N LYS A 84 -3.02 -1.44 23.17
CA LYS A 84 -3.15 -2.66 22.37
C LYS A 84 -3.28 -2.38 20.89
N LYS A 85 -4.06 -1.37 20.50
CA LYS A 85 -4.22 -0.95 19.11
C LYS A 85 -2.93 -0.32 18.57
N TYR A 86 -2.26 0.48 19.38
CA TYR A 86 -0.97 1.06 19.04
C TYR A 86 0.06 -0.01 18.73
N GLN A 87 0.21 -0.99 19.61
CA GLN A 87 1.13 -2.10 19.42
C GLN A 87 0.75 -2.98 18.22
N LYS A 88 -0.55 -3.15 17.96
CA LYS A 88 -1.02 -3.89 16.79
C LYS A 88 -0.60 -3.21 15.48
N ILE A 89 -0.68 -1.88 15.43
CA ILE A 89 -0.23 -1.12 14.24
C ILE A 89 1.27 -1.34 14.03
N LEU A 90 2.08 -1.21 15.09
CA LEU A 90 3.52 -1.41 15.01
C LEU A 90 3.90 -2.83 14.56
N SER A 91 3.17 -3.83 15.05
CA SER A 91 3.46 -5.23 14.74
C SER A 91 3.25 -5.61 13.27
N LYS A 92 2.47 -4.83 12.52
CA LYS A 92 2.23 -5.09 11.10
C LYS A 92 3.51 -5.06 10.26
N SER A 93 4.52 -4.34 10.71
CA SER A 93 5.80 -4.25 9.99
C SER A 93 6.50 -5.59 9.81
N LYS A 94 6.18 -6.58 10.65
CA LYS A 94 6.77 -7.92 10.56
C LYS A 94 6.27 -8.71 9.35
N ASN A 95 5.02 -8.45 8.95
CA ASN A 95 4.35 -9.21 7.91
C ASN A 95 4.29 -8.47 6.57
N VAL A 96 4.75 -7.24 6.51
CA VAL A 96 4.70 -6.42 5.30
C VAL A 96 6.09 -6.24 4.73
N SER A 97 6.27 -6.67 3.48
CA SER A 97 7.55 -6.53 2.76
C SER A 97 7.71 -5.15 2.15
N VAL A 98 6.63 -4.62 1.59
CA VAL A 98 6.63 -3.34 0.87
C VAL A 98 5.29 -2.65 1.12
N VAL A 99 5.33 -1.35 1.31
CA VAL A 99 4.14 -0.50 1.30
C VAL A 99 4.23 0.42 0.10
N ILE A 100 3.17 0.49 -0.67
CA ILE A 100 3.06 1.41 -1.80
C ILE A 100 1.97 2.41 -1.48
N ALA A 101 2.36 3.66 -1.27
CA ALA A 101 1.41 4.75 -1.11
C ALA A 101 1.07 5.31 -2.49
N ILE A 102 -0.22 5.28 -2.82
CA ILE A 102 -0.72 5.81 -4.08
C ILE A 102 -1.22 7.22 -3.83
N CYS A 103 -0.48 8.19 -4.35
CA CYS A 103 -0.76 9.60 -4.15
C CYS A 103 -1.27 10.22 -5.44
N MET A 104 -2.04 11.28 -5.31
CA MET A 104 -2.54 12.02 -6.47
C MET A 104 -1.82 13.36 -6.58
N ASN A 105 -1.27 13.61 -7.76
CA ASN A 105 -0.70 14.91 -8.08
C ASN A 105 -1.84 15.83 -8.57
N ARG A 106 -2.19 16.80 -7.76
CA ARG A 106 -3.17 17.82 -8.15
C ARG A 106 -2.47 18.92 -8.92
N CYS A 107 -2.85 19.08 -10.19
CA CYS A 107 -2.39 20.21 -10.97
C CYS A 107 -3.20 21.45 -10.61
N ALA A 108 -2.53 22.58 -10.35
CA ALA A 108 -3.19 23.85 -10.02
C ALA A 108 -4.12 24.39 -11.13
N LYS A 109 -4.05 23.81 -12.33
CA LYS A 109 -4.85 24.19 -13.50
C LYS A 109 -6.08 23.30 -13.74
N GLU A 110 -6.40 22.40 -12.82
CA GLU A 110 -7.54 21.49 -12.94
C GLU A 110 -8.86 22.09 -12.49
N SER A 111 -9.01 23.36 -12.56
CA SER A 111 -10.26 24.04 -12.19
C SER A 111 -11.27 24.10 -13.34
N VAL A 112 -11.31 23.09 -14.19
CA VAL A 112 -12.34 23.09 -15.25
C VAL A 112 -12.94 21.70 -15.41
#